data_6f1fc51d34de514d7f927c011028b079
#
_entry.id   6f1fc51d34de514d7f927c011028b079
#
_cell.length_a   1.000
_cell.length_b   1.000
_cell.length_c   1.000
_cell.angle_alpha   90.00
_cell.angle_beta   90.00
_cell.angle_gamma   90.00
#
_symmetry.space_group_name_H-M   'P 1'
#
loop_
_entity.id
_entity.type
_entity.pdbx_description
1 polymer ?
#
loop_
_entity_poly.entity_id
_entity_poly.type
_entity_poly.pdbx_seq_one_letter_code
_entity_poly.pdbx_strand_id
1 'polypeptide(L)'
;MNKLILPLIILLNLNLRAQSLEVQVQDSLTLFPIAFSTVSFSNNKALITDENGEFILIKSGVSNQDSLFVSSIGYQKASFALNEFNDSIIFLLPKPVILADVILTSKRLTSEEIIEEVIKNIERNYEKGITQNKVFLRKSSTSKTKRFNTSKFKSSINEINSSLLDSILNNLSKENNSVLETLCYQFGNTDEDNQKINLIKARETYSKDDEILESLNDRLELYLKENIKSDSYFKIKSRLFGADMTIDGLHEMDSTSTDFISKKNKDDLERKKNFAGNQKNTINNIYSKLFYNEDSNFDFILKPKRYSFSKPELNFVGDDLVYIIQCTPKGSAKYKGTLYINSDDFAVIRLDFKNIKPLFKFKLLGVSYNQYHREGKFLLSKFDNKKYNLSYAQTTSNQSFSIDRPIRLIEKNKNVKGRRKQNEISFKMDMAINQEYKTEIQVFESTKMNDEEFQKIIEENKVLPEFLNEFTTNFWEEF
;
A
#
# COMPACT_ATOMS: atom_id res chain seq x y z
N MET A 1 -6.91 -65.37 1.85
CA MET A 1 -7.25 -64.32 2.81
C MET A 1 -6.84 -62.91 2.38
N ASN A 2 -6.40 -62.67 1.17
CA ASN A 2 -5.85 -61.36 0.74
C ASN A 2 -6.76 -60.53 -0.21
N LYS A 3 -8.02 -60.95 -0.45
CA LYS A 3 -8.92 -60.22 -1.39
C LYS A 3 -9.90 -59.27 -0.73
N LEU A 4 -9.93 -59.20 0.60
CA LEU A 4 -10.83 -58.32 1.38
C LEU A 4 -10.14 -57.07 1.96
N ILE A 5 -8.82 -56.99 1.87
CA ILE A 5 -8.05 -55.82 2.43
C ILE A 5 -8.07 -54.66 1.45
N LEU A 6 -8.12 -54.89 0.15
CA LEU A 6 -8.09 -53.83 -0.86
C LEU A 6 -9.33 -52.92 -0.84
N PRO A 7 -10.59 -53.42 -0.73
CA PRO A 7 -11.76 -52.57 -0.60
C PRO A 7 -11.82 -51.83 0.76
N LEU A 8 -11.20 -52.35 1.82
CA LEU A 8 -11.14 -51.69 3.12
C LEU A 8 -10.19 -50.47 3.12
N ILE A 9 -9.09 -50.51 2.34
CA ILE A 9 -8.17 -49.36 2.16
C ILE A 9 -8.82 -48.27 1.31
N ILE A 10 -9.69 -48.60 0.36
CA ILE A 10 -10.44 -47.63 -0.47
C ILE A 10 -11.53 -46.94 0.34
N LEU A 11 -12.11 -47.59 1.33
CA LEU A 11 -13.12 -47.01 2.24
C LEU A 11 -12.50 -46.07 3.30
N LEU A 12 -11.17 -46.18 3.59
CA LEU A 12 -10.46 -45.33 4.53
C LEU A 12 -10.00 -43.98 3.90
N ASN A 13 -10.14 -43.82 2.58
CA ASN A 13 -9.87 -42.52 1.92
C ASN A 13 -11.08 -41.59 1.88
N LEU A 14 -12.13 -41.85 2.69
CA LEU A 14 -13.28 -40.98 2.81
C LEU A 14 -12.96 -39.74 3.66
N ASN A 15 -12.54 -38.71 2.93
CA ASN A 15 -12.82 -37.29 3.29
C ASN A 15 -12.37 -36.77 4.66
N LEU A 16 -11.10 -36.59 4.85
CA LEU A 16 -10.59 -35.44 5.60
C LEU A 16 -10.69 -34.20 4.69
N ARG A 17 -11.89 -33.77 4.38
CA ARG A 17 -12.07 -32.39 3.92
C ARG A 17 -11.97 -31.54 5.18
N ALA A 18 -10.92 -30.75 5.31
CA ALA A 18 -10.96 -29.61 6.20
C ALA A 18 -12.24 -28.84 5.86
N GLN A 19 -13.17 -28.68 6.82
CA GLN A 19 -14.36 -27.85 6.61
C GLN A 19 -13.89 -26.41 6.57
N SER A 20 -13.65 -25.90 5.36
CA SER A 20 -13.42 -24.48 5.11
C SER A 20 -14.76 -23.84 4.75
N LEU A 21 -15.04 -22.73 5.39
CA LEU A 21 -16.22 -21.90 5.15
C LEU A 21 -15.77 -20.55 4.58
N GLU A 22 -16.24 -20.23 3.39
CA GLU A 22 -16.04 -18.92 2.78
C GLU A 22 -17.03 -17.93 3.38
N VAL A 23 -16.53 -16.84 3.95
CA VAL A 23 -17.32 -15.87 4.72
C VAL A 23 -17.06 -14.47 4.19
N GLN A 24 -18.13 -13.69 4.01
CA GLN A 24 -18.06 -12.30 3.60
C GLN A 24 -18.57 -11.38 4.71
N VAL A 25 -17.86 -10.29 4.97
CA VAL A 25 -18.27 -9.24 5.91
C VAL A 25 -19.00 -8.15 5.14
N GLN A 26 -20.23 -7.82 5.54
CA GLN A 26 -21.08 -6.82 4.90
C GLN A 26 -21.62 -5.80 5.90
N ASP A 27 -21.89 -4.60 5.40
CA ASP A 27 -22.63 -3.56 6.12
C ASP A 27 -24.11 -3.96 6.24
N SER A 28 -24.64 -3.97 7.45
CA SER A 28 -26.01 -4.42 7.71
C SER A 28 -27.11 -3.55 7.13
N LEU A 29 -26.81 -2.28 6.78
CA LEU A 29 -27.77 -1.33 6.23
C LEU A 29 -27.70 -1.24 4.70
N THR A 30 -26.48 -1.21 4.17
CA THR A 30 -26.27 -1.02 2.72
C THR A 30 -26.07 -2.33 1.97
N LEU A 31 -25.78 -3.42 2.68
CA LEU A 31 -25.44 -4.75 2.16
C LEU A 31 -24.16 -4.75 1.27
N PHE A 32 -23.40 -3.66 1.29
CA PHE A 32 -22.12 -3.62 0.60
C PHE A 32 -21.02 -4.34 1.38
N PRO A 33 -20.09 -5.02 0.69
CA PRO A 33 -18.93 -5.63 1.33
C PRO A 33 -18.11 -4.63 2.13
N ILE A 34 -17.64 -5.04 3.31
CA ILE A 34 -16.73 -4.25 4.13
C ILE A 34 -15.33 -4.83 3.93
N ALA A 35 -14.59 -4.21 3.01
CA ALA A 35 -13.21 -4.57 2.74
C ALA A 35 -12.33 -4.41 3.99
N PHE A 36 -11.34 -5.31 4.12
CA PHE A 36 -10.25 -5.19 5.08
C PHE A 36 -10.69 -5.16 6.55
N SER A 37 -11.77 -5.86 6.84
CA SER A 37 -12.21 -6.10 8.22
C SER A 37 -11.19 -6.98 8.95
N THR A 38 -10.92 -6.67 10.20
CA THR A 38 -10.07 -7.51 11.06
C THR A 38 -10.92 -8.64 11.62
N VAL A 39 -10.50 -9.87 11.37
CA VAL A 39 -11.08 -11.09 11.93
C VAL A 39 -10.08 -11.64 12.93
N SER A 40 -10.44 -11.72 14.20
CA SER A 40 -9.57 -12.20 15.27
C SER A 40 -10.22 -13.35 16.04
N PHE A 41 -9.38 -14.21 16.60
CA PHE A 41 -9.80 -15.39 17.34
C PHE A 41 -9.33 -15.28 18.79
N SER A 42 -10.00 -15.97 19.71
CA SER A 42 -9.64 -15.97 21.14
C SER A 42 -8.23 -16.50 21.44
N ASN A 43 -7.61 -17.21 20.52
CA ASN A 43 -6.23 -17.71 20.62
C ASN A 43 -5.16 -16.71 20.11
N ASN A 44 -5.48 -15.44 20.02
CA ASN A 44 -4.61 -14.35 19.53
C ASN A 44 -4.22 -14.45 18.05
N LYS A 45 -4.85 -15.32 17.26
CA LYS A 45 -4.71 -15.31 15.81
C LYS A 45 -5.59 -14.22 15.21
N ALA A 46 -5.14 -13.60 14.13
CA ALA A 46 -5.93 -12.61 13.39
C ALA A 46 -5.64 -12.72 11.90
N LEU A 47 -6.66 -12.43 11.08
CA LEU A 47 -6.56 -12.29 9.64
C LEU A 47 -7.31 -11.03 9.20
N ILE A 48 -7.10 -10.59 7.97
CA ILE A 48 -7.78 -9.43 7.40
C ILE A 48 -8.53 -9.91 6.15
N THR A 49 -9.81 -9.50 6.02
CA THR A 49 -10.59 -9.80 4.82
C THR A 49 -9.99 -9.12 3.59
N ASP A 50 -10.29 -9.65 2.42
CA ASP A 50 -9.85 -9.07 1.14
C ASP A 50 -10.63 -7.79 0.76
N GLU A 51 -10.47 -7.33 -0.47
CA GLU A 51 -11.16 -6.14 -1.01
C GLU A 51 -12.68 -6.34 -1.18
N ASN A 52 -13.13 -7.59 -1.26
CA ASN A 52 -14.54 -7.97 -1.30
C ASN A 52 -15.11 -8.27 0.09
N GLY A 53 -14.33 -8.03 1.15
CA GLY A 53 -14.73 -8.38 2.51
C GLY A 53 -14.71 -9.86 2.80
N GLU A 54 -14.06 -10.69 1.98
CA GLU A 54 -14.09 -12.15 2.04
C GLU A 54 -12.89 -12.72 2.82
N PHE A 55 -13.13 -13.86 3.51
CA PHE A 55 -12.09 -14.65 4.15
C PHE A 55 -12.52 -16.13 4.21
N ILE A 56 -11.54 -17.01 4.33
CA ILE A 56 -11.80 -18.45 4.51
C ILE A 56 -11.63 -18.81 5.97
N LEU A 57 -12.68 -19.29 6.60
CA LEU A 57 -12.67 -19.82 7.95
C LEU A 57 -12.36 -21.32 7.93
N ILE A 58 -11.23 -21.72 8.50
CA ILE A 58 -10.85 -23.13 8.66
C ILE A 58 -11.19 -23.57 10.08
N LYS A 59 -12.12 -24.51 10.19
CA LYS A 59 -12.59 -25.03 11.50
C LYS A 59 -11.79 -26.23 12.03
N SER A 60 -10.76 -26.67 11.33
CA SER A 60 -9.93 -27.79 11.80
C SER A 60 -9.05 -27.36 12.98
N GLY A 61 -9.15 -28.10 14.09
CA GLY A 61 -8.35 -27.82 15.31
C GLY A 61 -8.90 -26.73 16.24
N VAL A 62 -10.14 -26.30 16.03
CA VAL A 62 -10.83 -25.29 16.84
C VAL A 62 -11.41 -25.93 18.12
N SER A 63 -11.19 -25.28 19.26
CA SER A 63 -11.84 -25.66 20.52
C SER A 63 -13.29 -25.17 20.56
N ASN A 64 -14.15 -25.93 21.24
CA ASN A 64 -15.55 -25.52 21.47
C ASN A 64 -15.69 -24.20 22.28
N GLN A 65 -14.61 -23.70 22.85
CA GLN A 65 -14.58 -22.45 23.61
C GLN A 65 -14.04 -21.25 22.81
N ASP A 66 -13.59 -21.47 21.56
CA ASP A 66 -13.04 -20.41 20.74
C ASP A 66 -14.15 -19.48 20.21
N SER A 67 -13.85 -18.19 20.21
CA SER A 67 -14.70 -17.13 19.70
C SER A 67 -14.05 -16.46 18.51
N LEU A 68 -14.90 -16.12 17.52
CA LEU A 68 -14.57 -15.33 16.37
C LEU A 68 -15.03 -13.89 16.63
N PHE A 69 -14.14 -12.95 16.44
CA PHE A 69 -14.41 -11.52 16.56
C PHE A 69 -14.18 -10.86 15.20
N VAL A 70 -15.14 -10.09 14.74
CA VAL A 70 -15.00 -9.32 13.50
C VAL A 70 -15.19 -7.85 13.81
N SER A 71 -14.23 -7.05 13.38
CA SER A 71 -14.26 -5.60 13.57
C SER A 71 -13.83 -4.87 12.31
N SER A 72 -14.45 -3.75 12.04
CA SER A 72 -14.03 -2.81 11.01
C SER A 72 -14.24 -1.39 11.51
N ILE A 73 -13.48 -0.45 10.93
CA ILE A 73 -13.55 0.95 11.34
C ILE A 73 -14.88 1.54 10.96
N GLY A 74 -15.54 2.18 11.93
CA GLY A 74 -16.88 2.73 11.74
C GLY A 74 -18.02 1.73 12.00
N TYR A 75 -17.70 0.50 12.45
CA TYR A 75 -18.67 -0.56 12.73
C TYR A 75 -18.56 -1.07 14.16
N GLN A 76 -19.66 -1.57 14.70
CA GLN A 76 -19.68 -2.28 15.97
C GLN A 76 -18.95 -3.62 15.81
N LYS A 77 -18.17 -4.00 16.82
CA LYS A 77 -17.50 -5.31 16.85
C LYS A 77 -18.56 -6.41 17.00
N ALA A 78 -18.54 -7.37 16.11
CA ALA A 78 -19.35 -8.59 16.21
C ALA A 78 -18.53 -9.73 16.83
N SER A 79 -19.20 -10.59 17.59
CA SER A 79 -18.58 -11.79 18.19
C SER A 79 -19.49 -12.99 18.01
N PHE A 80 -18.88 -14.13 17.71
CA PHE A 80 -19.57 -15.39 17.43
C PHE A 80 -18.84 -16.54 18.14
N ALA A 81 -19.61 -17.48 18.67
CA ALA A 81 -19.05 -18.75 19.11
C ALA A 81 -18.63 -19.57 17.89
N LEU A 82 -17.38 -19.95 17.79
CA LEU A 82 -16.82 -20.50 16.56
C LEU A 82 -17.36 -21.89 16.22
N ASN A 83 -17.73 -22.67 17.25
CA ASN A 83 -18.35 -23.99 17.10
C ASN A 83 -19.77 -23.95 16.49
N GLU A 84 -20.50 -22.85 16.69
CA GLU A 84 -21.87 -22.67 16.21
C GLU A 84 -21.92 -21.84 14.91
N PHE A 85 -20.85 -21.17 14.57
CA PHE A 85 -20.79 -20.27 13.41
C PHE A 85 -20.79 -21.08 12.09
N ASN A 86 -21.83 -20.92 11.29
CA ASN A 86 -21.98 -21.57 9.98
C ASN A 86 -22.44 -20.61 8.87
N ASP A 87 -22.51 -19.31 9.18
CA ASP A 87 -23.00 -18.32 8.23
C ASP A 87 -21.91 -17.96 7.22
N SER A 88 -22.30 -17.80 5.96
CA SER A 88 -21.41 -17.31 4.90
C SER A 88 -21.33 -15.79 4.82
N ILE A 89 -22.13 -15.07 5.63
CA ILE A 89 -22.14 -13.60 5.68
C ILE A 89 -22.16 -13.17 7.14
N ILE A 90 -21.26 -12.23 7.46
CA ILE A 90 -21.25 -11.52 8.73
C ILE A 90 -21.70 -10.09 8.49
N PHE A 91 -22.79 -9.70 9.10
CA PHE A 91 -23.24 -8.32 9.07
C PHE A 91 -22.65 -7.55 10.23
N LEU A 92 -21.95 -6.45 9.91
CA LEU A 92 -21.51 -5.48 10.90
C LEU A 92 -22.49 -4.30 10.89
N LEU A 93 -22.95 -3.94 12.08
CA LEU A 93 -23.76 -2.74 12.28
C LEU A 93 -22.83 -1.52 12.20
N PRO A 94 -23.13 -0.52 11.34
CA PRO A 94 -22.46 0.76 11.45
C PRO A 94 -22.59 1.26 12.89
N LYS A 95 -21.52 1.81 13.45
CA LYS A 95 -21.63 2.53 14.72
C LYS A 95 -22.59 3.69 14.48
N PRO A 96 -23.73 3.75 15.20
CA PRO A 96 -24.70 4.79 14.94
C PRO A 96 -24.05 6.15 15.18
N VAL A 97 -24.11 6.98 14.15
CA VAL A 97 -23.98 8.42 14.33
C VAL A 97 -25.29 8.85 15.01
N ILE A 98 -25.38 8.69 16.33
CA ILE A 98 -26.54 9.16 17.07
C ILE A 98 -26.44 10.68 17.03
N LEU A 99 -27.35 11.33 16.33
CA LEU A 99 -27.62 12.75 16.53
C LEU A 99 -28.13 12.86 17.96
N ALA A 100 -27.23 13.13 18.90
CA ALA A 100 -27.63 13.39 20.28
C ALA A 100 -28.58 14.58 20.28
N ASP A 101 -29.75 14.39 20.79
CA ASP A 101 -30.61 15.52 21.21
C ASP A 101 -29.71 16.45 22.02
N VAL A 102 -29.69 17.71 21.60
CA VAL A 102 -28.81 18.78 22.06
C VAL A 102 -28.56 18.66 23.56
N ILE A 103 -27.39 18.17 23.97
CA ILE A 103 -26.96 18.33 25.35
C ILE A 103 -26.73 19.82 25.55
N LEU A 104 -27.64 20.44 26.28
CA LEU A 104 -27.55 21.85 26.69
C LEU A 104 -26.40 21.99 27.68
N THR A 105 -25.16 22.06 27.19
CA THR A 105 -24.06 22.58 27.98
C THR A 105 -24.23 24.09 28.11
N SER A 106 -24.06 24.63 29.30
CA SER A 106 -24.27 26.02 29.62
C SER A 106 -23.35 27.01 28.88
N LYS A 107 -22.38 26.56 28.15
CA LYS A 107 -21.48 27.33 27.28
C LYS A 107 -21.18 26.55 26.00
N ARG A 108 -21.70 27.00 24.87
CA ARG A 108 -21.34 26.45 23.54
C ARG A 108 -19.98 27.02 23.12
N LEU A 109 -18.96 26.18 23.04
CA LEU A 109 -17.67 26.56 22.50
C LEU A 109 -17.77 26.83 20.99
N THR A 110 -17.09 27.86 20.53
CA THR A 110 -16.88 28.10 19.11
C THR A 110 -15.86 27.12 18.53
N SER A 111 -15.82 26.97 17.21
CA SER A 111 -14.84 26.09 16.57
C SER A 111 -13.41 26.56 16.81
N GLU A 112 -13.19 27.86 16.86
CA GLU A 112 -11.89 28.47 17.16
C GLU A 112 -11.45 28.12 18.60
N GLU A 113 -12.34 28.24 19.59
CA GLU A 113 -12.04 27.85 20.98
C GLU A 113 -11.72 26.36 21.10
N ILE A 114 -12.45 25.50 20.39
CA ILE A 114 -12.17 24.04 20.35
C ILE A 114 -10.81 23.76 19.75
N ILE A 115 -10.45 24.40 18.63
CA ILE A 115 -9.14 24.24 17.99
C ILE A 115 -8.01 24.73 18.91
N GLU A 116 -8.20 25.83 19.64
CA GLU A 116 -7.24 26.30 20.65
C GLU A 116 -7.03 25.26 21.75
N GLU A 117 -8.11 24.63 22.25
CA GLU A 117 -7.99 23.56 23.24
C GLU A 117 -7.26 22.32 22.65
N VAL A 118 -7.53 21.95 21.39
CA VAL A 118 -6.76 20.88 20.72
C VAL A 118 -5.26 21.21 20.73
N ILE A 119 -4.88 22.42 20.34
CA ILE A 119 -3.47 22.86 20.28
C ILE A 119 -2.81 22.76 21.67
N LYS A 120 -3.47 23.25 22.70
CA LYS A 120 -2.95 23.20 24.10
C LYS A 120 -2.71 21.76 24.60
N ASN A 121 -3.52 20.82 24.11
CA ASN A 121 -3.49 19.46 24.59
C ASN A 121 -2.68 18.48 23.70
N ILE A 122 -2.04 18.94 22.60
CA ILE A 122 -1.27 18.09 21.69
C ILE A 122 -0.24 17.24 22.45
N GLU A 123 0.59 17.86 23.27
CA GLU A 123 1.68 17.16 24.00
C GLU A 123 1.16 16.16 25.04
N ARG A 124 -0.01 16.44 25.61
CA ARG A 124 -0.66 15.54 26.57
C ARG A 124 -1.33 14.36 25.88
N ASN A 125 -1.96 14.60 24.75
CA ASN A 125 -2.86 13.65 24.13
C ASN A 125 -2.13 12.67 23.20
N TYR A 126 -1.11 13.10 22.44
CA TYR A 126 -0.50 12.24 21.42
C TYR A 126 0.85 11.67 21.85
N GLU A 127 1.11 10.42 21.48
CA GLU A 127 2.41 9.80 21.70
C GLU A 127 3.40 10.29 20.65
N LYS A 128 4.45 10.97 21.11
CA LYS A 128 5.55 11.46 20.29
C LYS A 128 6.88 10.77 20.62
N GLY A 129 6.88 9.95 21.66
CA GLY A 129 8.05 9.16 22.04
C GLY A 129 8.26 7.95 21.15
N ILE A 130 9.32 7.21 21.45
CA ILE A 130 9.65 5.99 20.73
C ILE A 130 8.64 4.91 21.11
N THR A 131 8.08 4.27 20.08
CA THR A 131 7.14 3.15 20.21
C THR A 131 7.60 1.95 19.38
N GLN A 132 7.17 0.77 19.80
CA GLN A 132 7.13 -0.44 18.98
C GLN A 132 5.70 -0.65 18.53
N ASN A 133 5.49 -0.73 17.22
CA ASN A 133 4.18 -0.92 16.61
C ASN A 133 4.17 -2.20 15.78
N LYS A 134 3.17 -3.06 15.96
CA LYS A 134 2.89 -4.16 15.02
C LYS A 134 1.97 -3.63 13.93
N VAL A 135 2.46 -3.59 12.70
CA VAL A 135 1.85 -2.86 11.61
C VAL A 135 1.55 -3.79 10.44
N PHE A 136 0.33 -3.73 9.93
CA PHE A 136 -0.02 -4.25 8.63
C PHE A 136 -0.12 -3.10 7.63
N LEU A 137 0.61 -3.22 6.54
CA LEU A 137 0.66 -2.25 5.45
C LEU A 137 0.13 -2.92 4.18
N ARG A 138 -0.88 -2.32 3.54
CA ARG A 138 -1.36 -2.69 2.22
C ARG A 138 -1.18 -1.54 1.26
N LYS A 139 -0.61 -1.84 0.10
CA LYS A 139 -0.49 -0.92 -1.03
C LYS A 139 -1.17 -1.53 -2.24
N SER A 140 -2.19 -0.85 -2.74
CA SER A 140 -2.88 -1.24 -3.97
C SER A 140 -2.60 -0.21 -5.05
N SER A 141 -2.37 -0.66 -6.27
CA SER A 141 -2.25 0.23 -7.42
C SER A 141 -3.10 -0.26 -8.57
N THR A 142 -3.80 0.67 -9.20
CA THR A 142 -4.53 0.43 -10.44
C THR A 142 -3.97 1.35 -11.52
N SER A 143 -3.50 0.78 -12.62
CA SER A 143 -2.99 1.51 -13.77
C SER A 143 -3.92 1.30 -14.96
N LYS A 144 -4.44 2.40 -15.54
CA LYS A 144 -5.33 2.37 -16.71
C LYS A 144 -4.66 3.07 -17.88
N THR A 145 -4.32 2.31 -18.92
CA THR A 145 -3.77 2.83 -20.15
C THR A 145 -4.88 3.47 -20.99
N LYS A 146 -4.84 4.79 -21.10
CA LYS A 146 -5.80 5.56 -21.91
C LYS A 146 -5.43 5.58 -23.39
N ARG A 147 -4.14 5.58 -23.66
CA ARG A 147 -3.59 5.63 -25.00
C ARG A 147 -2.18 5.04 -24.99
N PHE A 148 -1.89 4.17 -25.93
CA PHE A 148 -0.54 3.67 -26.16
C PHE A 148 -0.36 3.37 -27.63
N ASN A 149 0.26 4.32 -28.36
CA ASN A 149 0.52 4.22 -29.78
C ASN A 149 1.98 4.49 -30.06
N THR A 150 2.50 3.78 -31.02
CA THR A 150 3.83 4.03 -31.57
C THR A 150 3.74 4.33 -33.06
N SER A 151 4.62 5.15 -33.55
CA SER A 151 4.72 5.48 -34.98
C SER A 151 6.14 5.82 -35.37
N LYS A 152 6.42 5.85 -36.67
CA LYS A 152 7.75 6.16 -37.22
C LYS A 152 8.84 5.24 -36.69
N PHE A 153 8.50 3.96 -36.47
CA PHE A 153 9.43 2.96 -35.98
C PHE A 153 10.56 2.72 -37.02
N LYS A 154 11.80 2.69 -36.56
CA LYS A 154 12.99 2.34 -37.31
C LYS A 154 13.96 1.62 -36.37
N SER A 155 14.50 0.50 -36.84
CA SER A 155 15.51 -0.28 -36.11
C SER A 155 16.63 -0.66 -37.07
N SER A 156 17.86 -0.68 -36.59
CA SER A 156 19.00 -1.27 -37.27
C SER A 156 19.19 -2.76 -36.95
N ILE A 157 18.42 -3.29 -36.01
CA ILE A 157 18.36 -4.70 -35.63
C ILE A 157 17.12 -5.28 -36.29
N ASN A 158 17.29 -6.26 -37.18
CA ASN A 158 16.20 -6.80 -38.00
C ASN A 158 15.14 -7.52 -37.19
N GLU A 159 15.55 -8.23 -36.12
CA GLU A 159 14.69 -8.98 -35.23
C GLU A 159 13.78 -8.06 -34.41
N ILE A 160 14.21 -6.83 -34.15
CA ILE A 160 13.44 -5.81 -33.43
C ILE A 160 12.75 -4.92 -34.47
N ASN A 161 11.57 -5.32 -34.88
CA ASN A 161 10.79 -4.67 -35.95
C ASN A 161 9.42 -4.18 -35.45
N SER A 162 8.65 -3.52 -36.33
CA SER A 162 7.33 -3.00 -35.97
C SER A 162 6.35 -4.10 -35.58
N SER A 163 6.41 -5.28 -36.20
CA SER A 163 5.52 -6.40 -35.90
C SER A 163 5.73 -6.94 -34.49
N LEU A 164 6.99 -7.01 -34.02
CA LEU A 164 7.30 -7.36 -32.64
C LEU A 164 6.71 -6.31 -31.68
N LEU A 165 6.89 -5.02 -31.98
CA LEU A 165 6.37 -3.95 -31.15
C LEU A 165 4.83 -3.97 -31.10
N ASP A 166 4.16 -4.14 -32.24
CA ASP A 166 2.71 -4.25 -32.31
C ASP A 166 2.20 -5.48 -31.54
N SER A 167 2.91 -6.61 -31.60
CA SER A 167 2.59 -7.80 -30.82
C SER A 167 2.67 -7.52 -29.30
N ILE A 168 3.70 -6.81 -28.85
CA ILE A 168 3.85 -6.40 -27.46
C ILE A 168 2.66 -5.51 -27.04
N LEU A 169 2.39 -4.46 -27.82
CA LEU A 169 1.35 -3.48 -27.50
C LEU A 169 -0.06 -4.07 -27.46
N ASN A 170 -0.34 -5.04 -28.34
CA ASN A 170 -1.65 -5.69 -28.41
C ASN A 170 -1.89 -6.69 -27.26
N ASN A 171 -0.82 -7.22 -26.65
CA ASN A 171 -0.91 -8.18 -25.56
C ASN A 171 -0.87 -7.52 -24.17
N LEU A 172 -0.43 -6.27 -24.06
CA LEU A 172 -0.45 -5.56 -22.78
C LEU A 172 -1.88 -5.23 -22.32
N SER A 173 -2.18 -5.48 -21.08
CA SER A 173 -3.47 -5.17 -20.48
C SER A 173 -3.71 -3.65 -20.46
N LYS A 174 -4.94 -3.26 -20.78
CA LYS A 174 -5.35 -1.85 -20.67
C LYS A 174 -5.53 -1.41 -19.21
N GLU A 175 -5.76 -2.34 -18.33
CA GLU A 175 -5.87 -2.13 -16.89
C GLU A 175 -5.03 -3.19 -16.17
N ASN A 176 -4.21 -2.73 -15.26
CA ASN A 176 -3.34 -3.56 -14.43
C ASN A 176 -3.54 -3.18 -12.97
N ASN A 177 -3.79 -4.19 -12.15
CA ASN A 177 -3.98 -4.05 -10.71
C ASN A 177 -2.89 -4.83 -9.98
N SER A 178 -2.32 -4.24 -8.95
CA SER A 178 -1.40 -4.92 -8.05
C SER A 178 -1.72 -4.61 -6.60
N VAL A 179 -1.53 -5.58 -5.74
CA VAL A 179 -1.67 -5.43 -4.30
C VAL A 179 -0.44 -6.02 -3.63
N LEU A 180 0.19 -5.23 -2.78
CA LEU A 180 1.30 -5.63 -1.94
C LEU A 180 0.90 -5.50 -0.48
N GLU A 181 1.01 -6.57 0.29
CA GLU A 181 0.75 -6.62 1.72
C GLU A 181 2.02 -6.96 2.50
N THR A 182 2.19 -6.31 3.63
CA THR A 182 3.36 -6.49 4.49
C THR A 182 2.95 -6.43 5.95
N LEU A 183 3.35 -7.41 6.74
CA LEU A 183 3.28 -7.40 8.19
C LEU A 183 4.68 -7.14 8.75
N CYS A 184 4.79 -6.20 9.70
CA CYS A 184 6.08 -5.80 10.23
C CYS A 184 5.97 -5.26 11.66
N TYR A 185 7.11 -5.21 12.34
CA TYR A 185 7.32 -4.32 13.47
C TYR A 185 7.98 -3.03 12.99
N GLN A 186 7.37 -1.90 13.34
CA GLN A 186 7.96 -0.57 13.17
C GLN A 186 8.38 -0.08 14.57
N PHE A 187 9.57 0.49 14.64
CA PHE A 187 10.15 1.04 15.86
C PHE A 187 10.52 2.50 15.60
N GLY A 188 10.31 3.35 16.59
CA GLY A 188 10.69 4.76 16.50
C GLY A 188 9.55 5.71 16.86
N ASN A 189 9.76 6.97 16.54
CA ASN A 189 8.80 8.04 16.74
C ASN A 189 8.29 8.60 15.39
N THR A 190 7.74 9.80 15.37
CA THR A 190 7.29 10.47 14.14
C THR A 190 8.41 11.13 13.32
N ASP A 191 9.65 11.08 13.80
CA ASP A 191 10.82 11.62 13.12
C ASP A 191 11.40 10.57 12.16
N GLU A 192 11.57 10.94 10.89
CA GLU A 192 12.02 10.02 9.82
C GLU A 192 13.41 9.43 10.11
N ASP A 193 14.30 10.20 10.70
CA ASP A 193 15.67 9.77 11.00
C ASP A 193 15.74 8.77 12.16
N ASN A 194 14.67 8.64 12.94
CA ASN A 194 14.63 7.84 14.15
C ASN A 194 13.64 6.69 14.04
N GLN A 195 13.72 5.92 12.96
CA GLN A 195 12.83 4.79 12.70
C GLN A 195 13.59 3.57 12.17
N LYS A 196 13.16 2.39 12.64
CA LYS A 196 13.62 1.08 12.20
C LYS A 196 12.44 0.20 11.85
N ILE A 197 12.67 -0.81 11.00
CA ILE A 197 11.63 -1.77 10.59
C ILE A 197 12.18 -3.19 10.60
N ASN A 198 11.37 -4.12 11.09
CA ASN A 198 11.61 -5.56 10.93
C ASN A 198 10.40 -6.18 10.26
N LEU A 199 10.58 -6.63 9.02
CA LEU A 199 9.55 -7.29 8.25
C LEU A 199 9.35 -8.72 8.80
N ILE A 200 8.08 -9.10 8.98
CA ILE A 200 7.70 -10.45 9.40
C ILE A 200 7.37 -11.29 8.17
N LYS A 201 6.48 -10.78 7.32
CA LYS A 201 6.01 -11.48 6.12
C LYS A 201 5.47 -10.48 5.10
N ALA A 202 5.54 -10.82 3.82
CA ALA A 202 4.97 -10.01 2.75
C ALA A 202 4.46 -10.88 1.61
N ARG A 203 3.40 -10.41 0.92
CA ARG A 203 2.90 -11.02 -0.31
C ARG A 203 2.54 -9.97 -1.35
N GLU A 204 2.61 -10.35 -2.62
CA GLU A 204 2.26 -9.50 -3.75
C GLU A 204 1.44 -10.29 -4.77
N THR A 205 0.41 -9.66 -5.35
CA THR A 205 -0.34 -10.29 -6.44
C THR A 205 0.47 -10.24 -7.73
N TYR A 206 0.45 -11.34 -8.45
CA TYR A 206 1.02 -11.43 -9.78
C TYR A 206 0.14 -10.69 -10.80
N SER A 207 0.74 -9.86 -11.64
CA SER A 207 0.04 -9.23 -12.76
C SER A 207 0.12 -10.14 -13.99
N LYS A 208 -0.98 -10.27 -14.75
CA LYS A 208 -0.95 -10.98 -16.05
C LYS A 208 0.04 -10.38 -17.03
N ASP A 209 0.33 -9.09 -16.90
CA ASP A 209 1.33 -8.41 -17.73
C ASP A 209 2.77 -8.84 -17.38
N ASP A 210 3.01 -9.30 -16.14
CA ASP A 210 4.34 -9.72 -15.70
C ASP A 210 4.82 -10.96 -16.46
N GLU A 211 3.96 -11.95 -16.69
CA GLU A 211 4.29 -13.13 -17.50
C GLU A 211 4.60 -12.76 -18.95
N ILE A 212 3.80 -11.83 -19.53
CA ILE A 212 4.02 -11.35 -20.90
C ILE A 212 5.33 -10.58 -20.97
N LEU A 213 5.59 -9.70 -20.00
CA LEU A 213 6.81 -8.90 -19.94
C LEU A 213 8.05 -9.77 -19.71
N GLU A 214 7.96 -10.81 -18.86
CA GLU A 214 9.05 -11.77 -18.64
C GLU A 214 9.38 -12.53 -19.93
N SER A 215 8.39 -13.10 -20.61
CA SER A 215 8.60 -13.80 -21.90
C SER A 215 9.16 -12.90 -23.00
N LEU A 216 8.78 -11.62 -22.99
CA LEU A 216 9.29 -10.61 -23.91
C LEU A 216 10.70 -10.17 -23.55
N ASN A 217 10.99 -10.05 -22.27
CA ASN A 217 12.33 -9.73 -21.79
C ASN A 217 13.32 -10.81 -22.22
N ASP A 218 12.98 -12.09 -22.05
CA ASP A 218 13.82 -13.22 -22.49
C ASP A 218 14.10 -13.17 -23.98
N ARG A 219 13.08 -12.90 -24.80
CA ARG A 219 13.25 -12.77 -26.27
C ARG A 219 14.08 -11.56 -26.65
N LEU A 220 13.85 -10.42 -26.02
CA LEU A 220 14.64 -9.21 -26.24
C LEU A 220 16.09 -9.41 -25.79
N GLU A 221 16.31 -10.07 -24.66
CA GLU A 221 17.64 -10.39 -24.17
C GLU A 221 18.42 -11.28 -25.17
N LEU A 222 17.74 -12.28 -25.72
CA LEU A 222 18.34 -13.15 -26.78
C LEU A 222 18.75 -12.31 -28.00
N TYR A 223 17.84 -11.47 -28.53
CA TYR A 223 18.13 -10.61 -29.67
C TYR A 223 19.23 -9.59 -29.39
N LEU A 224 19.27 -9.06 -28.16
CA LEU A 224 20.29 -8.13 -27.73
C LEU A 224 21.67 -8.85 -27.61
N LYS A 225 21.72 -10.06 -27.05
CA LYS A 225 22.96 -10.87 -26.97
C LYS A 225 23.57 -11.17 -28.35
N GLU A 226 22.73 -11.44 -29.33
CA GLU A 226 23.19 -11.74 -30.70
C GLU A 226 23.67 -10.50 -31.46
N ASN A 227 23.10 -9.34 -31.21
CA ASN A 227 23.31 -8.13 -32.02
C ASN A 227 24.14 -7.04 -31.34
N ILE A 228 24.32 -7.10 -30.01
CA ILE A 228 25.05 -6.09 -29.26
C ILE A 228 26.44 -6.57 -28.90
N LYS A 229 27.43 -5.70 -29.10
CA LYS A 229 28.84 -6.00 -28.74
C LYS A 229 29.04 -5.90 -27.24
N SER A 230 29.94 -6.73 -26.71
CA SER A 230 30.43 -6.57 -25.33
C SER A 230 30.93 -5.15 -25.10
N ASP A 231 30.84 -4.64 -23.90
CA ASP A 231 31.22 -3.29 -23.50
C ASP A 231 30.42 -2.16 -24.17
N SER A 232 29.26 -2.45 -24.76
CA SER A 232 28.37 -1.46 -25.29
C SER A 232 27.55 -0.79 -24.16
N TYR A 233 27.23 0.48 -24.36
CA TYR A 233 26.31 1.23 -23.53
C TYR A 233 25.23 1.88 -24.41
N PHE A 234 24.06 2.13 -23.84
CA PHE A 234 22.95 2.72 -24.56
C PHE A 234 22.78 4.20 -24.18
N LYS A 235 22.51 5.01 -25.20
CA LYS A 235 22.05 6.38 -25.05
C LYS A 235 20.58 6.48 -25.39
N ILE A 236 19.76 6.81 -24.40
CA ILE A 236 18.37 7.20 -24.64
C ILE A 236 18.33 8.68 -24.95
N LYS A 237 17.78 9.04 -26.11
CA LYS A 237 17.59 10.44 -26.52
C LYS A 237 16.14 10.74 -26.83
N SER A 238 15.65 11.84 -26.30
CA SER A 238 14.34 12.40 -26.61
C SER A 238 14.44 13.91 -26.75
N ARG A 239 14.84 14.37 -27.95
CA ARG A 239 15.13 15.78 -28.28
C ARG A 239 16.18 16.41 -27.33
N LEU A 240 15.72 17.20 -26.32
CA LEU A 240 16.59 17.93 -25.40
C LEU A 240 17.00 17.11 -24.17
N PHE A 241 16.42 15.91 -23.97
CA PHE A 241 16.74 15.03 -22.87
C PHE A 241 17.50 13.82 -23.37
N GLY A 242 18.48 13.37 -22.61
CA GLY A 242 19.23 12.15 -22.85
C GLY A 242 19.75 11.59 -21.54
N ALA A 243 19.75 10.28 -21.42
CA ALA A 243 20.36 9.53 -20.34
C ALA A 243 21.27 8.47 -20.95
N ASP A 244 22.37 8.20 -20.29
CA ASP A 244 23.24 7.06 -20.59
C ASP A 244 22.84 5.91 -19.67
N MET A 245 22.63 4.72 -20.23
CA MET A 245 22.29 3.52 -19.50
C MET A 245 23.28 2.42 -19.91
N THR A 246 23.93 1.81 -18.92
CA THR A 246 24.70 0.59 -19.09
C THR A 246 23.77 -0.61 -18.88
N ILE A 247 23.92 -1.62 -19.71
CA ILE A 247 23.25 -2.91 -19.49
C ILE A 247 24.33 -3.85 -18.96
N ASP A 248 24.43 -3.90 -17.63
CA ASP A 248 25.32 -4.82 -16.94
C ASP A 248 24.75 -6.25 -17.05
N GLY A 249 25.53 -7.20 -17.56
CA GLY A 249 25.19 -8.62 -17.52
C GLY A 249 24.71 -9.26 -18.84
N LEU A 250 24.70 -8.55 -19.98
CA LEU A 250 24.38 -9.16 -21.30
C LEU A 250 25.37 -10.22 -21.77
N HIS A 251 26.58 -10.25 -21.23
CA HIS A 251 27.56 -11.29 -21.50
C HIS A 251 27.85 -12.09 -20.24
N GLU A 252 27.51 -13.37 -20.28
CA GLU A 252 27.52 -14.28 -19.15
C GLU A 252 28.88 -14.38 -18.44
N MET A 253 28.84 -14.13 -17.12
CA MET A 253 29.68 -14.89 -16.21
C MET A 253 29.14 -16.34 -16.17
N ASP A 254 30.02 -17.32 -16.26
CA ASP A 254 29.67 -18.73 -16.05
C ASP A 254 28.83 -18.86 -14.75
N SER A 255 27.60 -19.38 -14.88
CA SER A 255 26.63 -19.47 -13.77
C SER A 255 27.12 -20.35 -12.61
N THR A 256 28.20 -21.11 -12.83
CA THR A 256 28.84 -21.95 -11.82
C THR A 256 30.06 -21.30 -11.17
N SER A 257 30.47 -20.12 -11.63
CA SER A 257 31.62 -19.42 -11.05
C SER A 257 31.32 -18.87 -9.65
N THR A 258 32.31 -18.88 -8.78
CA THR A 258 32.23 -18.32 -7.42
C THR A 258 31.85 -16.83 -7.46
N ASP A 259 32.29 -16.11 -8.50
CA ASP A 259 31.99 -14.69 -8.70
C ASP A 259 30.51 -14.45 -9.07
N PHE A 260 29.92 -15.34 -9.87
CA PHE A 260 28.50 -15.29 -10.19
C PHE A 260 27.65 -15.54 -8.95
N ILE A 261 27.98 -16.58 -8.15
CA ILE A 261 27.26 -16.90 -6.91
C ILE A 261 27.37 -15.73 -5.90
N SER A 262 28.57 -15.14 -5.76
CA SER A 262 28.78 -14.02 -4.86
C SER A 262 28.02 -12.77 -5.30
N LYS A 263 27.94 -12.48 -6.60
CA LYS A 263 27.16 -11.40 -7.19
C LYS A 263 25.67 -11.63 -6.97
N LYS A 264 25.15 -12.82 -7.26
CA LYS A 264 23.74 -13.18 -7.05
C LYS A 264 23.32 -13.02 -5.57
N ASN A 265 24.15 -13.46 -4.63
CA ASN A 265 23.87 -13.31 -3.19
C ASN A 265 23.88 -11.83 -2.77
N LYS A 266 24.77 -11.01 -3.34
CA LYS A 266 24.81 -9.57 -3.08
C LYS A 266 23.57 -8.88 -3.64
N ASP A 267 23.17 -9.21 -4.87
CA ASP A 267 21.99 -8.66 -5.52
C ASP A 267 20.70 -9.02 -4.73
N ASP A 268 20.59 -10.27 -4.22
CA ASP A 268 19.48 -10.71 -3.39
C ASP A 268 19.40 -9.96 -2.06
N LEU A 269 20.56 -9.76 -1.41
CA LEU A 269 20.62 -8.96 -0.17
C LEU A 269 20.23 -7.50 -0.41
N GLU A 270 20.68 -6.92 -1.53
CA GLU A 270 20.33 -5.55 -1.91
C GLU A 270 18.82 -5.41 -2.22
N ARG A 271 18.23 -6.39 -2.92
CA ARG A 271 16.77 -6.44 -3.15
C ARG A 271 16.00 -6.48 -1.85
N LYS A 272 16.39 -7.31 -0.88
CA LYS A 272 15.77 -7.41 0.45
C LYS A 272 15.88 -6.09 1.22
N LYS A 273 17.05 -5.47 1.20
CA LYS A 273 17.28 -4.17 1.84
C LYS A 273 16.42 -3.08 1.20
N ASN A 274 16.37 -3.02 -0.13
CA ASN A 274 15.57 -2.04 -0.86
C ASN A 274 14.07 -2.25 -0.60
N PHE A 275 13.61 -3.50 -0.54
CA PHE A 275 12.23 -3.81 -0.22
C PHE A 275 11.86 -3.32 1.18
N ALA A 276 12.64 -3.68 2.21
CA ALA A 276 12.42 -3.22 3.58
C ALA A 276 12.46 -1.70 3.68
N GLY A 277 13.45 -1.05 3.04
CA GLY A 277 13.57 0.40 2.99
C GLY A 277 12.33 1.08 2.38
N ASN A 278 11.77 0.50 1.31
CA ASN A 278 10.55 1.02 0.68
C ASN A 278 9.32 0.92 1.60
N GLN A 279 9.17 -0.17 2.36
CA GLN A 279 8.09 -0.29 3.34
C GLN A 279 8.28 0.71 4.48
N LYS A 280 9.50 0.83 5.03
CA LYS A 280 9.85 1.83 6.04
C LYS A 280 9.48 3.23 5.58
N ASN A 281 9.93 3.63 4.40
CA ASN A 281 9.64 4.95 3.84
C ASN A 281 8.13 5.21 3.67
N THR A 282 7.35 4.18 3.32
CA THR A 282 5.90 4.30 3.20
C THR A 282 5.25 4.60 4.55
N ILE A 283 5.65 3.86 5.60
CA ILE A 283 5.15 4.06 6.96
C ILE A 283 5.57 5.44 7.48
N ASN A 284 6.86 5.80 7.31
CA ASN A 284 7.40 7.08 7.73
C ASN A 284 6.67 8.26 7.10
N ASN A 285 6.37 8.18 5.80
CA ASN A 285 5.61 9.22 5.10
C ASN A 285 4.19 9.43 5.65
N ILE A 286 3.61 8.43 6.29
CA ILE A 286 2.30 8.57 6.94
C ILE A 286 2.47 9.17 8.33
N TYR A 287 3.39 8.64 9.14
CA TYR A 287 3.63 9.13 10.49
C TYR A 287 4.12 10.59 10.50
N SER A 288 5.07 10.97 9.62
CA SER A 288 5.56 12.35 9.54
C SER A 288 4.51 13.37 9.06
N LYS A 289 3.43 12.91 8.40
CA LYS A 289 2.33 13.77 7.92
C LYS A 289 1.13 13.81 8.84
N LEU A 290 1.18 13.19 10.03
CA LEU A 290 0.10 13.32 11.01
C LEU A 290 -0.12 14.80 11.36
N PHE A 291 -1.37 15.19 11.52
CA PHE A 291 -1.82 16.58 11.60
C PHE A 291 -1.22 17.41 12.75
N TYR A 292 -0.64 16.77 13.74
CA TYR A 292 0.06 17.40 14.86
C TYR A 292 1.57 17.59 14.67
N ASN A 293 2.11 17.16 13.51
CA ASN A 293 3.50 17.37 13.14
C ASN A 293 3.67 18.65 12.31
N GLU A 294 4.75 19.41 12.54
CA GLU A 294 4.99 20.72 11.91
C GLU A 294 5.05 20.66 10.38
N ASP A 295 5.62 19.60 9.82
CA ASP A 295 5.77 19.36 8.38
C ASP A 295 4.52 18.74 7.73
N SER A 296 3.43 18.62 8.48
CA SER A 296 2.19 18.07 7.95
C SER A 296 1.58 18.98 6.88
N ASN A 297 1.10 18.38 5.80
CA ASN A 297 0.25 19.05 4.82
C ASN A 297 -1.18 19.27 5.33
N PHE A 298 -1.55 18.61 6.44
CA PHE A 298 -2.85 18.65 7.08
C PHE A 298 -2.82 19.61 8.27
N ASP A 299 -2.37 20.85 8.02
CA ASP A 299 -2.07 21.87 9.01
C ASP A 299 -3.32 22.62 9.53
N PHE A 300 -4.49 21.94 9.55
CA PHE A 300 -5.78 22.49 10.00
C PHE A 300 -5.71 23.06 11.42
N ILE A 301 -4.94 22.41 12.28
CA ILE A 301 -4.79 22.74 13.69
C ILE A 301 -3.62 23.68 13.89
N LEU A 302 -2.44 23.35 13.34
CA LEU A 302 -1.21 24.13 13.56
C LEU A 302 -1.22 25.48 12.84
N LYS A 303 -2.00 25.62 11.76
CA LYS A 303 -2.14 26.87 11.00
C LYS A 303 -3.59 27.25 10.77
N PRO A 304 -4.40 27.43 11.84
CA PRO A 304 -5.86 27.58 11.73
C PRO A 304 -6.28 28.79 10.91
N LYS A 305 -5.48 29.87 10.86
CA LYS A 305 -5.77 31.07 10.05
C LYS A 305 -5.90 30.80 8.54
N ARG A 306 -5.37 29.66 8.06
CA ARG A 306 -5.46 29.24 6.66
C ARG A 306 -6.78 28.57 6.31
N TYR A 307 -7.68 28.44 7.29
CA TYR A 307 -8.95 27.73 7.14
C TYR A 307 -10.12 28.56 7.66
N SER A 308 -11.32 28.26 7.18
CA SER A 308 -12.59 28.60 7.83
C SER A 308 -13.17 27.31 8.40
N PHE A 309 -13.72 27.42 9.58
CA PHE A 309 -14.31 26.31 10.30
C PHE A 309 -15.84 26.40 10.26
N SER A 310 -16.53 25.26 10.10
CA SER A 310 -17.97 25.17 10.28
C SER A 310 -18.31 25.38 11.75
N LYS A 311 -19.57 25.62 12.08
CA LYS A 311 -20.05 25.50 13.47
C LYS A 311 -19.80 24.06 13.93
N PRO A 312 -19.38 23.86 15.21
CA PRO A 312 -19.15 22.52 15.73
C PRO A 312 -20.50 21.80 15.86
N GLU A 313 -20.53 20.56 15.39
CA GLU A 313 -21.65 19.64 15.59
C GLU A 313 -21.24 18.59 16.62
N LEU A 314 -22.08 18.28 17.59
CA LEU A 314 -21.85 17.21 18.56
C LEU A 314 -22.44 15.91 18.04
N ASN A 315 -21.66 14.85 18.13
CA ASN A 315 -22.08 13.52 17.71
C ASN A 315 -21.32 12.43 18.46
N PHE A 316 -21.73 11.18 18.34
CA PHE A 316 -21.00 10.04 18.89
C PHE A 316 -20.20 9.32 17.80
N VAL A 317 -18.96 8.94 18.11
CA VAL A 317 -18.12 8.02 17.33
C VAL A 317 -17.77 6.86 18.26
N GLY A 318 -18.47 5.75 18.12
CA GLY A 318 -18.47 4.71 19.15
C GLY A 318 -19.07 5.23 20.43
N ASP A 319 -18.36 5.06 21.53
CA ASP A 319 -18.78 5.54 22.86
C ASP A 319 -18.31 6.98 23.15
N ASP A 320 -17.48 7.56 22.28
CA ASP A 320 -16.91 8.88 22.46
C ASP A 320 -17.85 9.97 21.93
N LEU A 321 -18.20 10.97 22.76
CA LEU A 321 -18.84 12.19 22.32
C LEU A 321 -17.78 13.08 21.64
N VAL A 322 -18.06 13.52 20.42
CA VAL A 322 -17.10 14.29 19.60
C VAL A 322 -17.69 15.57 19.05
N TYR A 323 -16.86 16.59 18.94
CA TYR A 323 -17.12 17.74 18.07
C TYR A 323 -16.70 17.40 16.65
N ILE A 324 -17.60 17.61 15.70
CA ILE A 324 -17.31 17.48 14.26
C ILE A 324 -17.17 18.88 13.67
N ILE A 325 -15.99 19.18 13.12
CA ILE A 325 -15.66 20.48 12.53
C ILE A 325 -15.14 20.29 11.11
N GLN A 326 -15.80 20.93 10.14
CA GLN A 326 -15.34 20.96 8.76
C GLN A 326 -14.35 22.11 8.57
N CYS A 327 -13.21 21.83 7.97
CA CYS A 327 -12.15 22.77 7.66
C CYS A 327 -12.13 23.07 6.17
N THR A 328 -12.47 24.30 5.79
CA THR A 328 -12.46 24.76 4.39
C THR A 328 -11.23 25.63 4.17
N PRO A 329 -10.36 25.31 3.18
CA PRO A 329 -9.12 26.04 2.96
C PRO A 329 -9.34 27.43 2.38
N LYS A 330 -8.49 28.38 2.79
CA LYS A 330 -8.38 29.74 2.29
C LYS A 330 -7.05 29.89 1.50
N GLY A 331 -7.02 30.78 0.51
CA GLY A 331 -5.81 31.16 -0.19
C GLY A 331 -5.08 29.98 -0.86
N SER A 332 -3.83 29.74 -0.45
CA SER A 332 -2.96 28.72 -1.03
C SER A 332 -3.12 27.32 -0.43
N ALA A 333 -3.89 27.15 0.66
CA ALA A 333 -4.14 25.85 1.24
C ALA A 333 -4.84 24.92 0.24
N LYS A 334 -4.41 23.67 0.20
CA LYS A 334 -4.82 22.72 -0.85
C LYS A 334 -5.82 21.68 -0.37
N TYR A 335 -5.93 21.46 0.95
CA TYR A 335 -6.77 20.41 1.52
C TYR A 335 -7.97 21.00 2.26
N LYS A 336 -9.12 20.37 2.12
CA LYS A 336 -10.23 20.46 3.05
C LYS A 336 -10.20 19.23 3.97
N GLY A 337 -10.75 19.36 5.16
CA GLY A 337 -10.80 18.25 6.12
C GLY A 337 -12.02 18.28 7.00
N THR A 338 -12.28 17.18 7.69
CA THR A 338 -13.24 17.05 8.77
C THR A 338 -12.52 16.50 9.99
N LEU A 339 -12.55 17.25 11.09
CA LEU A 339 -11.97 16.87 12.36
C LEU A 339 -13.06 16.29 13.26
N TYR A 340 -12.77 15.16 13.89
CA TYR A 340 -13.58 14.53 14.93
C TYR A 340 -12.79 14.61 16.23
N ILE A 341 -13.23 15.49 17.12
CA ILE A 341 -12.51 15.89 18.32
C ILE A 341 -13.26 15.38 19.53
N ASN A 342 -12.63 14.53 20.34
CA ASN A 342 -13.23 14.03 21.59
C ASN A 342 -13.56 15.21 22.52
N SER A 343 -14.77 15.22 23.08
CA SER A 343 -15.26 16.33 23.90
C SER A 343 -14.61 16.44 25.28
N ASP A 344 -14.06 15.34 25.80
CA ASP A 344 -13.53 15.26 27.16
C ASP A 344 -12.09 15.74 27.26
N ASP A 345 -11.25 15.36 26.27
CA ASP A 345 -9.82 15.66 26.29
C ASP A 345 -9.35 16.51 25.11
N PHE A 346 -10.23 16.88 24.19
CA PHE A 346 -9.95 17.66 22.99
C PHE A 346 -8.92 17.00 22.07
N ALA A 347 -8.84 15.67 22.07
CA ALA A 347 -8.03 14.96 21.11
C ALA A 347 -8.78 14.79 19.78
N VAL A 348 -8.11 15.05 18.66
CA VAL A 348 -8.61 14.64 17.34
C VAL A 348 -8.42 13.14 17.24
N ILE A 349 -9.52 12.39 17.23
CA ILE A 349 -9.51 10.92 17.14
C ILE A 349 -9.67 10.43 15.70
N ARG A 350 -10.20 11.31 14.82
CA ARG A 350 -10.29 11.04 13.39
C ARG A 350 -10.11 12.33 12.60
N LEU A 351 -9.38 12.24 11.51
CA LEU A 351 -9.26 13.26 10.48
C LEU A 351 -9.59 12.66 9.12
N ASP A 352 -10.59 13.19 8.42
CA ASP A 352 -10.82 12.94 7.01
C ASP A 352 -10.30 14.12 6.19
N PHE A 353 -9.66 13.86 5.05
CA PHE A 353 -9.10 14.93 4.23
C PHE A 353 -9.24 14.65 2.74
N LYS A 354 -9.29 15.73 1.95
CA LYS A 354 -9.31 15.67 0.49
C LYS A 354 -8.73 16.96 -0.10
N ASN A 355 -7.92 16.83 -1.17
CA ASN A 355 -7.46 18.02 -1.85
C ASN A 355 -8.57 18.65 -2.71
N ILE A 356 -8.54 19.99 -2.81
CA ILE A 356 -9.47 20.77 -3.65
C ILE A 356 -8.80 21.35 -4.90
N LYS A 357 -7.47 21.24 -5.01
CA LYS A 357 -6.64 21.71 -6.11
C LYS A 357 -5.60 20.65 -6.43
N PRO A 358 -5.15 20.52 -7.68
CA PRO A 358 -4.05 19.62 -8.03
C PRO A 358 -2.83 19.88 -7.14
N LEU A 359 -2.22 18.82 -6.63
CA LEU A 359 -1.07 18.89 -5.74
C LEU A 359 0.20 19.25 -6.49
N PHE A 360 0.34 18.65 -7.67
CA PHE A 360 1.45 18.91 -8.58
C PHE A 360 0.98 18.76 -10.03
N LYS A 361 1.42 19.68 -10.90
CA LYS A 361 1.13 19.63 -12.32
C LYS A 361 2.35 20.13 -13.10
N PHE A 362 2.77 19.32 -14.06
CA PHE A 362 3.87 19.61 -14.95
C PHE A 362 3.47 19.30 -16.38
N LYS A 363 3.84 20.18 -17.32
CA LYS A 363 3.68 19.94 -18.76
C LYS A 363 4.80 20.65 -19.51
N LEU A 364 5.68 19.89 -20.14
CA LEU A 364 6.79 20.43 -20.90
C LEU A 364 7.16 19.50 -22.04
N LEU A 365 7.28 20.05 -23.25
CA LEU A 365 7.83 19.39 -24.43
C LEU A 365 7.23 17.98 -24.70
N GLY A 366 5.91 17.83 -24.57
CA GLY A 366 5.22 16.56 -24.83
C GLY A 366 5.28 15.54 -23.69
N VAL A 367 5.80 15.93 -22.52
CA VAL A 367 5.66 15.16 -21.28
C VAL A 367 4.75 15.91 -20.34
N SER A 368 3.79 15.22 -19.73
CA SER A 368 2.95 15.78 -18.70
C SER A 368 2.76 14.83 -17.53
N TYR A 369 2.68 15.41 -16.36
CA TYR A 369 2.34 14.73 -15.11
C TYR A 369 1.38 15.61 -14.33
N ASN A 370 0.36 15.01 -13.73
CA ASN A 370 -0.63 15.70 -12.93
C ASN A 370 -1.09 14.81 -11.78
N GLN A 371 -0.78 15.21 -10.55
CA GLN A 371 -1.35 14.63 -9.35
C GLN A 371 -2.58 15.44 -8.96
N TYR A 372 -3.74 14.99 -9.43
CA TYR A 372 -4.97 15.77 -9.37
C TYR A 372 -5.84 15.45 -8.17
N HIS A 373 -5.70 14.27 -7.57
CA HIS A 373 -6.52 13.84 -6.45
C HIS A 373 -5.69 13.18 -5.35
N ARG A 374 -5.99 13.53 -4.11
CA ARG A 374 -5.53 12.83 -2.91
C ARG A 374 -6.55 13.02 -1.80
N GLU A 375 -7.03 11.91 -1.27
CA GLU A 375 -7.92 11.87 -0.11
C GLU A 375 -7.48 10.77 0.85
N GLY A 376 -8.01 10.81 2.06
CA GLY A 376 -7.75 9.77 3.04
C GLY A 376 -8.33 10.10 4.40
N LYS A 377 -7.98 9.23 5.34
CA LYS A 377 -8.37 9.36 6.74
C LYS A 377 -7.27 8.83 7.66
N PHE A 378 -7.18 9.44 8.83
CA PHE A 378 -6.40 8.98 9.96
C PHE A 378 -7.33 8.72 11.13
N LEU A 379 -7.17 7.58 11.79
CA LEU A 379 -7.82 7.28 13.06
C LEU A 379 -6.75 7.07 14.11
N LEU A 380 -6.99 7.64 15.28
CA LEU A 380 -6.11 7.54 16.42
C LEU A 380 -6.86 6.91 17.58
N SER A 381 -6.19 6.00 18.29
CA SER A 381 -6.75 5.31 19.44
C SER A 381 -5.75 5.35 20.60
N LYS A 382 -6.26 5.26 21.82
CA LYS A 382 -5.41 5.06 22.99
C LYS A 382 -4.99 3.60 23.07
N PHE A 383 -3.69 3.37 23.04
CA PHE A 383 -3.10 2.08 23.37
C PHE A 383 -2.71 2.10 24.86
N ASP A 384 -2.96 1.03 25.56
CA ASP A 384 -2.78 0.92 27.02
C ASP A 384 -3.43 2.07 27.82
N ASN A 385 -4.53 2.63 27.29
CA ASN A 385 -5.31 3.72 27.90
C ASN A 385 -4.52 4.99 28.28
N LYS A 386 -3.37 5.24 27.60
CA LYS A 386 -2.52 6.40 27.91
C LYS A 386 -2.67 7.51 26.88
N LYS A 387 -1.89 7.49 25.82
CA LYS A 387 -1.88 8.50 24.77
C LYS A 387 -2.43 7.97 23.45
N TYR A 388 -2.97 8.86 22.63
CA TYR A 388 -3.40 8.50 21.29
C TYR A 388 -2.19 8.28 20.36
N ASN A 389 -2.24 7.19 19.63
CA ASN A 389 -1.32 6.90 18.53
C ASN A 389 -2.14 6.50 17.30
N LEU A 390 -1.51 6.49 16.12
CA LEU A 390 -2.13 6.05 14.90
C LEU A 390 -2.63 4.61 15.05
N SER A 391 -3.91 4.36 14.81
CA SER A 391 -4.49 3.01 14.78
C SER A 391 -4.80 2.58 13.36
N TYR A 392 -5.19 3.54 12.50
CA TYR A 392 -5.43 3.29 11.09
C TYR A 392 -5.16 4.52 10.24
N ALA A 393 -4.58 4.30 9.06
CA ALA A 393 -4.45 5.31 8.03
C ALA A 393 -4.84 4.75 6.67
N GLN A 394 -5.57 5.54 5.90
CA GLN A 394 -5.83 5.25 4.50
C GLN A 394 -5.56 6.51 3.68
N THR A 395 -4.84 6.36 2.57
CA THR A 395 -4.64 7.42 1.60
C THR A 395 -4.85 6.90 0.19
N THR A 396 -5.63 7.62 -0.61
CA THR A 396 -5.82 7.34 -2.05
C THR A 396 -5.27 8.53 -2.83
N SER A 397 -4.47 8.26 -3.84
CA SER A 397 -3.88 9.29 -4.71
C SER A 397 -4.04 8.91 -6.17
N ASN A 398 -4.60 9.83 -6.98
CA ASN A 398 -4.77 9.63 -8.41
C ASN A 398 -3.87 10.59 -9.18
N GLN A 399 -3.19 10.04 -10.17
CA GLN A 399 -2.29 10.79 -11.04
C GLN A 399 -2.43 10.38 -12.50
N SER A 400 -2.04 11.27 -13.38
CA SER A 400 -1.95 11.00 -14.81
C SER A 400 -0.57 11.34 -15.33
N PHE A 401 -0.06 10.47 -16.17
CA PHE A 401 1.19 10.65 -16.89
C PHE A 401 0.92 10.55 -18.39
N SER A 402 1.55 11.42 -19.19
CA SER A 402 1.55 11.24 -20.64
C SER A 402 2.87 11.67 -21.27
N ILE A 403 3.20 10.99 -22.37
CA ILE A 403 4.35 11.28 -23.21
C ILE A 403 3.93 11.23 -24.67
N ASP A 404 4.20 12.30 -25.43
CA ASP A 404 4.07 12.37 -26.89
C ASP A 404 5.39 12.87 -27.47
N ARG A 405 6.34 11.94 -27.72
CA ARG A 405 7.71 12.30 -28.08
C ARG A 405 8.40 11.26 -28.97
N PRO A 406 9.34 11.68 -29.82
CA PRO A 406 10.31 10.78 -30.42
C PRO A 406 11.30 10.26 -29.36
N ILE A 407 11.52 8.96 -29.36
CA ILE A 407 12.51 8.26 -28.54
C ILE A 407 13.52 7.60 -29.49
N ARG A 408 14.79 7.70 -29.12
CA ARG A 408 15.90 7.06 -29.83
C ARG A 408 16.77 6.34 -28.81
N LEU A 409 16.91 5.05 -28.99
CA LEU A 409 17.86 4.20 -28.28
C LEU A 409 19.06 3.95 -29.19
N ILE A 410 20.24 4.38 -28.75
CA ILE A 410 21.46 4.33 -29.57
C ILE A 410 22.50 3.51 -28.81
N GLU A 411 22.87 2.36 -29.37
CA GLU A 411 24.03 1.62 -28.90
C GLU A 411 25.31 2.36 -29.26
N LYS A 412 26.20 2.47 -28.32
CA LYS A 412 27.55 3.01 -28.47
C LYS A 412 28.59 2.07 -27.85
N ASN A 413 29.66 1.89 -28.54
CA ASN A 413 30.81 1.13 -28.04
C ASN A 413 32.08 1.97 -28.16
N LYS A 414 32.88 2.04 -27.10
CA LYS A 414 34.13 2.81 -27.07
C LYS A 414 35.30 2.03 -27.68
N ASN A 415 35.21 0.71 -27.67
CA ASN A 415 36.33 -0.21 -28.02
C ASN A 415 36.35 -0.66 -29.48
N VAL A 416 35.46 -0.11 -30.34
CA VAL A 416 35.40 -0.42 -31.75
C VAL A 416 36.24 0.52 -32.60
N LYS A 417 36.90 0.01 -33.61
CA LYS A 417 37.54 0.86 -34.64
C LYS A 417 36.47 1.54 -35.48
N GLY A 418 36.57 2.87 -35.66
CA GLY A 418 35.63 3.65 -36.47
C GLY A 418 34.54 4.31 -35.70
N ARG A 419 33.30 4.22 -36.18
CA ARG A 419 32.15 4.96 -35.61
C ARG A 419 31.67 4.29 -34.31
N ARG A 420 31.60 5.07 -33.19
CA ARG A 420 31.19 4.57 -31.89
C ARG A 420 29.71 4.13 -31.86
N LYS A 421 28.85 4.72 -32.71
CA LYS A 421 27.47 4.27 -32.85
C LYS A 421 27.42 2.94 -33.60
N GLN A 422 26.79 1.95 -32.99
CA GLN A 422 26.59 0.62 -33.57
C GLN A 422 25.13 0.49 -34.03
N ASN A 423 24.19 0.29 -33.12
CA ASN A 423 22.80 0.11 -33.40
C ASN A 423 21.95 1.32 -32.99
N GLU A 424 20.78 1.45 -33.61
CA GLU A 424 19.79 2.47 -33.26
C GLU A 424 18.37 1.94 -33.46
N ILE A 425 17.54 2.16 -32.42
CA ILE A 425 16.10 1.98 -32.49
C ILE A 425 15.47 3.35 -32.25
N SER A 426 14.53 3.74 -33.09
CA SER A 426 13.83 5.02 -32.95
C SER A 426 12.35 4.87 -33.27
N PHE A 427 11.52 5.55 -32.51
CA PHE A 427 10.08 5.60 -32.70
C PHE A 427 9.49 6.85 -32.07
N LYS A 428 8.28 7.22 -32.46
CA LYS A 428 7.49 8.21 -31.76
C LYS A 428 6.53 7.47 -30.82
N MET A 429 6.60 7.75 -29.52
CA MET A 429 5.71 7.22 -28.49
C MET A 429 4.62 8.26 -28.20
N ASP A 430 3.36 7.82 -28.20
CA ASP A 430 2.21 8.56 -27.70
C ASP A 430 1.49 7.69 -26.66
N MET A 431 1.76 7.96 -25.37
CA MET A 431 1.25 7.18 -24.25
C MET A 431 0.58 8.10 -23.25
N ALA A 432 -0.54 7.64 -22.71
CA ALA A 432 -1.22 8.28 -21.58
C ALA A 432 -1.74 7.22 -20.63
N ILE A 433 -1.40 7.35 -19.34
CA ILE A 433 -1.74 6.41 -18.27
C ILE A 433 -2.36 7.20 -17.12
N ASN A 434 -3.44 6.67 -16.56
CA ASN A 434 -3.97 7.09 -15.26
C ASN A 434 -3.60 6.04 -14.22
N GLN A 435 -3.16 6.49 -13.06
CA GLN A 435 -2.77 5.63 -11.96
C GLN A 435 -3.50 6.06 -10.69
N GLU A 436 -4.00 5.07 -9.98
CA GLU A 436 -4.52 5.20 -8.62
C GLU A 436 -3.63 4.39 -7.68
N TYR A 437 -3.23 5.01 -6.60
CA TYR A 437 -2.48 4.37 -5.52
C TYR A 437 -3.27 4.49 -4.24
N LYS A 438 -3.52 3.38 -3.58
CA LYS A 438 -4.14 3.30 -2.26
C LYS A 438 -3.13 2.71 -1.29
N THR A 439 -2.94 3.36 -0.17
CA THR A 439 -2.09 2.88 0.93
C THR A 439 -2.94 2.81 2.18
N GLU A 440 -2.90 1.70 2.87
CA GLU A 440 -3.61 1.43 4.11
C GLU A 440 -2.62 0.90 5.15
N ILE A 441 -2.68 1.48 6.35
CA ILE A 441 -1.93 1.03 7.51
C ILE A 441 -2.92 0.71 8.62
N GLN A 442 -2.79 -0.49 9.18
CA GLN A 442 -3.46 -0.90 10.40
C GLN A 442 -2.39 -1.15 11.47
N VAL A 443 -2.51 -0.50 12.60
CA VAL A 443 -1.66 -0.75 13.77
C VAL A 443 -2.45 -1.65 14.73
N PHE A 444 -1.94 -2.85 14.97
CA PHE A 444 -2.59 -3.81 15.87
C PHE A 444 -2.19 -3.58 17.34
N GLU A 445 -0.92 -3.27 17.55
CA GLU A 445 -0.33 -3.10 18.85
C GLU A 445 0.62 -1.90 18.83
N SER A 446 0.64 -1.14 19.92
CA SER A 446 1.56 -0.02 20.10
C SER A 446 2.01 0.02 21.56
N THR A 447 3.28 -0.17 21.80
CA THR A 447 3.89 -0.14 23.13
C THR A 447 5.00 0.89 23.18
N LYS A 448 5.10 1.60 24.31
CA LYS A 448 6.17 2.57 24.53
C LYS A 448 7.50 1.85 24.72
N MET A 449 8.55 2.40 24.12
CA MET A 449 9.92 1.89 24.20
C MET A 449 10.85 2.99 24.70
N ASN A 450 11.92 2.63 25.39
CA ASN A 450 12.96 3.58 25.78
C ASN A 450 14.09 3.63 24.73
N ASP A 451 14.96 4.65 24.85
CA ASP A 451 16.06 4.86 23.90
C ASP A 451 17.07 3.71 23.90
N GLU A 452 17.35 3.10 25.05
CA GLU A 452 18.30 1.99 25.14
C GLU A 452 17.80 0.74 24.43
N GLU A 453 16.52 0.45 24.56
CA GLU A 453 15.85 -0.65 23.85
C GLU A 453 15.86 -0.40 22.35
N PHE A 454 15.53 0.83 21.92
CA PHE A 454 15.53 1.21 20.53
C PHE A 454 16.90 1.09 19.87
N GLN A 455 17.97 1.52 20.56
CA GLN A 455 19.33 1.41 20.01
C GLN A 455 19.74 -0.04 19.75
N LYS A 456 19.27 -1.00 20.56
CA LYS A 456 19.56 -2.44 20.42
C LYS A 456 18.84 -3.10 19.26
N ILE A 457 17.80 -2.46 18.67
CA ILE A 457 17.06 -3.01 17.53
C ILE A 457 17.97 -3.03 16.30
N ILE A 458 18.10 -4.20 15.71
CA ILE A 458 18.82 -4.43 14.45
C ILE A 458 17.77 -4.62 13.35
N GLU A 459 17.89 -3.91 12.25
CA GLU A 459 17.02 -4.11 11.08
C GLU A 459 17.42 -5.37 10.34
N GLU A 460 16.52 -6.36 10.35
CA GLU A 460 16.71 -7.64 9.67
C GLU A 460 16.10 -7.57 8.25
N ASN A 461 16.94 -7.39 7.23
CA ASN A 461 16.50 -7.30 5.83
C ASN A 461 16.46 -8.72 5.21
N LYS A 462 15.53 -9.58 5.65
CA LYS A 462 15.47 -10.99 5.23
C LYS A 462 14.26 -11.35 4.38
N VAL A 463 13.23 -10.49 4.34
CA VAL A 463 11.94 -10.77 3.74
C VAL A 463 11.83 -10.17 2.35
N LEU A 464 11.35 -10.95 1.39
CA LEU A 464 10.80 -10.51 0.11
C LEU A 464 9.35 -10.94 0.03
N PRO A 465 8.52 -10.28 -0.80
CA PRO A 465 7.14 -10.70 -0.97
C PRO A 465 7.05 -12.06 -1.66
N GLU A 466 6.12 -12.89 -1.20
CA GLU A 466 5.70 -14.09 -1.94
C GLU A 466 4.72 -13.68 -3.02
N PHE A 467 4.98 -14.10 -4.26
CA PHE A 467 4.10 -13.81 -5.38
C PHE A 467 2.98 -14.85 -5.44
N LEU A 468 1.74 -14.38 -5.46
CA LEU A 468 0.54 -15.21 -5.48
C LEU A 468 -0.33 -14.82 -6.67
N ASN A 469 -0.83 -15.82 -7.42
CA ASN A 469 -1.77 -15.58 -8.52
C ASN A 469 -3.13 -15.09 -8.03
N GLU A 470 -3.53 -15.51 -6.83
CA GLU A 470 -4.77 -15.11 -6.17
C GLU A 470 -4.51 -14.94 -4.66
N PHE A 471 -5.22 -14.01 -4.02
CA PHE A 471 -5.16 -13.87 -2.58
C PHE A 471 -5.82 -15.08 -1.90
N THR A 472 -5.01 -15.84 -1.17
CA THR A 472 -5.49 -16.84 -0.23
C THR A 472 -5.48 -16.23 1.16
N THR A 473 -6.58 -16.36 1.90
CA THR A 473 -6.72 -15.83 3.26
C THR A 473 -5.79 -16.53 4.26
N ASN A 474 -5.40 -17.77 3.98
CA ASN A 474 -4.55 -18.61 4.85
C ASN A 474 -3.12 -18.08 5.01
N PHE A 475 -2.71 -17.13 4.19
CA PHE A 475 -1.35 -16.56 4.24
C PHE A 475 -1.00 -15.93 5.60
N TRP A 476 -1.99 -15.40 6.32
CA TRP A 476 -1.82 -14.70 7.58
C TRP A 476 -2.20 -15.51 8.83
N GLU A 477 -2.54 -16.81 8.68
CA GLU A 477 -3.05 -17.65 9.77
C GLU A 477 -2.08 -17.87 10.94
N GLU A 478 -0.79 -17.69 10.72
CA GLU A 478 0.25 -17.90 11.74
C GLU A 478 0.56 -16.65 12.57
N PHE A 479 -0.03 -15.52 12.26
CA PHE A 479 0.32 -14.21 12.81
C PHE A 479 -0.89 -13.45 13.35
#